data_8a1e0a76511bf2e4b7d2aebc69fcb64c
#
_entry.id   8a1e0a76511bf2e4b7d2aebc69fcb64c
#
_cell.length_a   1.000
_cell.length_b   1.000
_cell.length_c   1.000
_cell.angle_alpha   90.00
_cell.angle_beta   90.00
_cell.angle_gamma   90.00
#
_symmetry.space_group_name_H-M   'P 1'
#
loop_
_entity.id
_entity.type
_entity.pdbx_description
1 polymer ?
#
loop_
_entity_poly.entity_id
_entity_poly.type
_entity_poly.pdbx_seq_one_letter_code
_entity_poly.pdbx_strand_id
1 'polypeptide(L)'
;MRIDVLSKEYPPEVYGGAGVHVAELVRALRVLPDVDARVRCFGAPRSEAGTTAYAEPSSLSGANAAIRTLGVDLAMVDDCAGADLVHSHTWYANMAGHLAGLMHGIPHVVSAHSLEPMRPWKAEQLGGGYALSSWAERTAYEGAAGIVAVSAAMRDDVLRSYPSVDPDRVHVVHNGIDTTEWSPVANPDRVRELGVDPDRPSVIFVGRITRQKGLPLFLRAAAALPPEVQLVLCAGAPDTPEIEAEVRGLVDDLAATRSGVVWIAEMLPRPDVVALLTAATVFACPSIYEPLGIVNLEAMACETAVVATATGGIPEVVVHGETGWLVPIEQATDGTGTPLDPERYVADLAAALTDAVSDPDRARAYGQAGRRRAEESFSWGSIAARTLELYSSLV
;
A
#
# COMPACT_ATOMS: atom_id res chain seq x y z
N MET A 1 -8.80 24.74 12.04
CA MET A 1 -7.56 24.54 11.25
C MET A 1 -7.95 24.12 9.82
N ARG A 2 -7.53 24.88 8.80
CA ARG A 2 -7.70 24.51 7.39
C ARG A 2 -6.46 23.77 6.89
N ILE A 3 -6.66 22.54 6.42
CA ILE A 3 -5.61 21.66 5.88
C ILE A 3 -5.91 21.38 4.42
N ASP A 4 -4.99 21.72 3.53
CA ASP A 4 -5.11 21.39 2.12
C ASP A 4 -4.29 20.12 1.84
N VAL A 5 -4.98 19.00 1.56
CA VAL A 5 -4.38 17.69 1.25
C VAL A 5 -4.19 17.58 -0.25
N LEU A 6 -2.95 17.36 -0.68
CA LEU A 6 -2.53 17.35 -2.08
C LEU A 6 -2.22 15.93 -2.52
N SER A 7 -2.91 15.43 -3.55
CA SER A 7 -2.73 14.06 -4.02
C SER A 7 -3.01 13.94 -5.52
N LYS A 8 -2.32 13.00 -6.16
CA LYS A 8 -2.70 12.61 -7.52
C LYS A 8 -4.01 11.82 -7.53
N GLU A 9 -4.12 10.86 -6.61
CA GLU A 9 -5.25 9.94 -6.52
C GLU A 9 -6.26 10.41 -5.49
N TYR A 10 -7.53 10.48 -5.89
CA TYR A 10 -8.68 10.70 -5.01
C TYR A 10 -9.95 10.16 -5.68
N PRO A 11 -10.95 9.65 -4.93
CA PRO A 11 -12.14 9.07 -5.51
C PRO A 11 -12.82 9.97 -6.58
N PRO A 12 -13.35 9.35 -7.67
CA PRO A 12 -13.41 7.91 -7.96
C PRO A 12 -12.12 7.34 -8.58
N GLU A 13 -11.09 8.15 -8.84
CA GLU A 13 -9.86 7.76 -9.53
C GLU A 13 -8.79 7.34 -8.51
N VAL A 14 -8.91 6.11 -7.98
CA VAL A 14 -7.97 5.48 -7.04
C VAL A 14 -7.49 4.17 -7.62
N TYR A 15 -6.16 3.98 -7.71
CA TYR A 15 -5.55 2.76 -8.24
C TYR A 15 -4.44 2.18 -7.35
N GLY A 16 -4.08 2.86 -6.26
CA GLY A 16 -3.01 2.43 -5.35
C GLY A 16 -3.31 2.69 -3.87
N GLY A 17 -2.50 2.09 -3.00
CA GLY A 17 -2.65 2.24 -1.55
C GLY A 17 -2.54 3.67 -1.05
N ALA A 18 -1.77 4.53 -1.73
CA ALA A 18 -1.67 5.94 -1.37
C ALA A 18 -3.00 6.68 -1.58
N GLY A 19 -3.71 6.40 -2.69
CA GLY A 19 -5.03 7.00 -2.94
C GLY A 19 -6.09 6.53 -1.93
N VAL A 20 -6.07 5.25 -1.55
CA VAL A 20 -6.91 4.71 -0.47
C VAL A 20 -6.62 5.45 0.83
N HIS A 21 -5.33 5.57 1.19
CA HIS A 21 -4.92 6.28 2.42
C HIS A 21 -5.44 7.72 2.42
N VAL A 22 -5.26 8.47 1.33
CA VAL A 22 -5.72 9.87 1.24
C VAL A 22 -7.24 9.97 1.43
N ALA A 23 -8.00 9.13 0.75
CA ALA A 23 -9.46 9.14 0.85
C ALA A 23 -9.92 8.89 2.29
N GLU A 24 -9.36 7.88 2.94
CA GLU A 24 -9.73 7.50 4.30
C GLU A 24 -9.24 8.51 5.35
N LEU A 25 -8.00 9.00 5.23
CA LEU A 25 -7.48 10.04 6.11
C LEU A 25 -8.32 11.31 6.04
N VAL A 26 -8.66 11.78 4.84
CA VAL A 26 -9.51 12.97 4.64
C VAL A 26 -10.88 12.74 5.25
N ARG A 27 -11.50 11.57 5.01
CA ARG A 27 -12.79 11.22 5.63
C ARG A 27 -12.72 11.30 7.16
N ALA A 28 -11.66 10.75 7.76
CA ALA A 28 -11.47 10.74 9.20
C ALA A 28 -11.14 12.14 9.76
N LEU A 29 -10.36 12.95 9.06
CA LEU A 29 -10.06 14.33 9.46
C LEU A 29 -11.30 15.22 9.43
N ARG A 30 -12.17 15.06 8.42
CA ARG A 30 -13.39 15.86 8.25
C ARG A 30 -14.44 15.65 9.35
N VAL A 31 -14.36 14.56 10.12
CA VAL A 31 -15.25 14.33 11.26
C VAL A 31 -14.69 14.87 12.58
N LEU A 32 -13.43 15.32 12.60
CA LEU A 32 -12.84 15.93 13.77
C LEU A 32 -13.33 17.38 13.95
N PRO A 33 -13.56 17.83 15.18
CA PRO A 33 -14.00 19.20 15.45
C PRO A 33 -12.93 20.21 15.00
N ASP A 34 -13.39 21.35 14.48
CA ASP A 34 -12.55 22.49 14.07
C ASP A 34 -11.52 22.19 12.97
N VAL A 35 -11.70 21.11 12.21
CA VAL A 35 -10.87 20.73 11.07
C VAL A 35 -11.63 20.96 9.75
N ASP A 36 -11.05 21.80 8.86
CA ASP A 36 -11.48 22.00 7.47
C ASP A 36 -10.47 21.32 6.53
N ALA A 37 -10.63 20.00 6.33
CA ALA A 37 -9.77 19.23 5.43
C ALA A 37 -10.28 19.34 3.98
N ARG A 38 -9.52 20.05 3.14
CA ARG A 38 -9.77 20.22 1.71
C ARG A 38 -8.84 19.35 0.89
N VAL A 39 -9.32 18.91 -0.28
CA VAL A 39 -8.53 18.07 -1.20
C VAL A 39 -8.21 18.84 -2.48
N ARG A 40 -6.96 18.76 -2.91
CA ARG A 40 -6.47 19.18 -4.21
C ARG A 40 -5.98 17.94 -4.93
N CYS A 41 -6.67 17.51 -6.00
CA CYS A 41 -6.32 16.26 -6.67
C CYS A 41 -6.25 16.42 -8.19
N PHE A 42 -5.67 15.43 -8.86
CA PHE A 42 -5.63 15.40 -10.32
C PHE A 42 -6.96 14.91 -10.90
N GLY A 43 -7.20 15.24 -12.16
CA GLY A 43 -8.25 14.67 -13.00
C GLY A 43 -9.46 15.57 -13.22
N ALA A 44 -10.62 14.94 -13.44
CA ALA A 44 -11.86 15.64 -13.74
C ALA A 44 -12.46 16.30 -12.46
N PRO A 45 -13.30 17.35 -12.62
CA PRO A 45 -13.96 18.00 -11.49
C PRO A 45 -14.72 17.03 -10.58
N ARG A 46 -14.70 17.28 -9.28
CA ARG A 46 -15.41 16.52 -8.25
C ARG A 46 -16.61 17.31 -7.74
N SER A 47 -17.68 16.59 -7.38
CA SER A 47 -18.88 17.18 -6.77
C SER A 47 -18.80 17.26 -5.23
N GLU A 48 -17.80 16.62 -4.63
CA GLU A 48 -17.62 16.61 -3.19
C GLU A 48 -17.18 17.98 -2.67
N ALA A 49 -17.85 18.49 -1.63
CA ALA A 49 -17.52 19.76 -1.03
C ALA A 49 -16.08 19.75 -0.45
N GLY A 50 -15.36 20.86 -0.62
CA GLY A 50 -13.96 20.96 -0.21
C GLY A 50 -12.97 20.18 -1.07
N THR A 51 -13.38 19.70 -2.24
CA THR A 51 -12.52 18.98 -3.18
C THR A 51 -12.42 19.74 -4.51
N THR A 52 -11.18 20.05 -4.92
CA THR A 52 -10.88 20.67 -6.22
C THR A 52 -9.97 19.75 -7.02
N ALA A 53 -10.32 19.51 -8.27
CA ALA A 53 -9.50 18.70 -9.18
C ALA A 53 -8.92 19.53 -10.31
N TYR A 54 -7.73 19.15 -10.73
CA TYR A 54 -6.93 19.88 -11.74
C TYR A 54 -6.60 18.94 -12.88
N ALA A 55 -7.01 19.31 -14.07
CA ALA A 55 -6.66 18.59 -15.30
C ALA A 55 -5.22 18.89 -15.73
N GLU A 56 -4.59 17.96 -16.42
CA GLU A 56 -3.31 18.20 -17.08
C GLU A 56 -3.42 19.38 -18.06
N PRO A 57 -2.49 20.35 -18.04
CA PRO A 57 -2.51 21.46 -18.99
C PRO A 57 -2.44 20.97 -20.44
N SER A 58 -3.38 21.39 -21.29
CA SER A 58 -3.44 20.96 -22.69
C SER A 58 -2.18 21.35 -23.48
N SER A 59 -1.51 22.45 -23.10
CA SER A 59 -0.23 22.88 -23.66
C SER A 59 0.92 21.90 -23.44
N LEU A 60 0.79 20.99 -22.46
CA LEU A 60 1.78 19.96 -22.12
C LEU A 60 1.39 18.56 -22.61
N SER A 61 0.34 18.41 -23.42
CA SER A 61 -0.18 17.10 -23.85
C SER A 61 0.86 16.20 -24.56
N GLY A 62 1.84 16.81 -25.25
CA GLY A 62 2.95 16.11 -25.90
C GLY A 62 4.20 15.94 -25.04
N ALA A 63 4.19 16.44 -23.80
CA ALA A 63 5.35 16.40 -22.92
C ALA A 63 5.47 15.04 -22.18
N ASN A 64 6.65 14.78 -21.60
CA ASN A 64 6.86 13.65 -20.71
C ASN A 64 5.87 13.70 -19.53
N ALA A 65 5.44 12.53 -19.06
CA ALA A 65 4.47 12.41 -17.96
C ALA A 65 4.88 13.18 -16.69
N ALA A 66 6.17 13.21 -16.38
CA ALA A 66 6.67 13.96 -15.21
C ALA A 66 6.51 15.49 -15.40
N ILE A 67 6.69 16.02 -16.62
CA ILE A 67 6.45 17.44 -16.92
C ILE A 67 4.96 17.76 -16.81
N ARG A 68 4.07 16.88 -17.30
CA ARG A 68 2.62 17.08 -17.16
C ARG A 68 2.19 17.11 -15.70
N THR A 69 2.77 16.21 -14.87
CA THR A 69 2.57 16.19 -13.42
C THR A 69 2.93 17.53 -12.77
N LEU A 70 4.12 18.07 -13.04
CA LEU A 70 4.52 19.38 -12.52
C LEU A 70 3.61 20.52 -13.02
N GLY A 71 3.07 20.39 -14.22
CA GLY A 71 2.08 21.35 -14.73
C GLY A 71 0.80 21.40 -13.91
N VAL A 72 0.36 20.26 -13.38
CA VAL A 72 -0.78 20.18 -12.45
C VAL A 72 -0.40 20.74 -11.08
N ASP A 73 0.79 20.39 -10.57
CA ASP A 73 1.29 20.92 -9.29
C ASP A 73 1.27 22.45 -9.27
N LEU A 74 1.75 23.11 -10.31
CA LEU A 74 1.73 24.58 -10.41
C LEU A 74 0.31 25.16 -10.33
N ALA A 75 -0.69 24.47 -10.88
CA ALA A 75 -2.07 24.94 -10.83
C ALA A 75 -2.69 24.80 -9.42
N MET A 76 -2.14 23.94 -8.55
CA MET A 76 -2.63 23.75 -7.17
C MET A 76 -2.13 24.83 -6.21
N VAL A 77 -0.97 25.43 -6.48
CA VAL A 77 -0.25 26.29 -5.52
C VAL A 77 -1.08 27.49 -5.06
N ASP A 78 -1.66 28.24 -5.99
CA ASP A 78 -2.42 29.47 -5.65
C ASP A 78 -3.66 29.17 -4.82
N ASP A 79 -4.32 28.05 -5.05
CA ASP A 79 -5.53 27.65 -4.33
C ASP A 79 -5.26 27.23 -2.87
N CYS A 80 -3.98 27.00 -2.50
CA CYS A 80 -3.56 26.75 -1.13
C CYS A 80 -3.49 28.03 -0.27
N ALA A 81 -3.65 29.21 -0.86
CA ALA A 81 -3.66 30.46 -0.12
C ALA A 81 -4.69 30.45 1.03
N GLY A 82 -4.25 30.82 2.22
CA GLY A 82 -5.07 30.84 3.43
C GLY A 82 -5.32 29.47 4.08
N ALA A 83 -4.62 28.41 3.65
CA ALA A 83 -4.49 27.18 4.43
C ALA A 83 -3.58 27.43 5.64
N ASP A 84 -3.83 26.74 6.74
CA ASP A 84 -2.93 26.76 7.90
C ASP A 84 -1.75 25.80 7.65
N LEU A 85 -1.96 24.75 6.83
CA LEU A 85 -0.98 23.73 6.50
C LEU A 85 -1.33 23.06 5.17
N VAL A 86 -0.30 22.62 4.42
CA VAL A 86 -0.46 21.73 3.26
C VAL A 86 0.17 20.36 3.52
N HIS A 87 -0.51 19.29 3.12
CA HIS A 87 -0.03 17.93 3.26
C HIS A 87 -0.04 17.22 1.91
N SER A 88 1.11 16.88 1.37
CA SER A 88 1.24 16.22 0.06
C SER A 88 1.54 14.74 0.17
N HIS A 89 0.99 13.98 -0.78
CA HIS A 89 1.13 12.53 -0.87
C HIS A 89 1.75 12.12 -2.20
N THR A 90 2.83 11.37 -2.13
CA THR A 90 3.66 10.91 -3.26
C THR A 90 4.34 12.06 -4.04
N TRP A 91 5.38 11.71 -4.79
CA TRP A 91 6.11 12.70 -5.60
C TRP A 91 5.22 13.47 -6.59
N TYR A 92 4.08 12.88 -6.98
CA TYR A 92 3.13 13.49 -7.91
C TYR A 92 2.53 14.82 -7.42
N ALA A 93 2.45 15.04 -6.11
CA ALA A 93 1.90 16.27 -5.53
C ALA A 93 2.89 16.97 -4.58
N ASN A 94 4.09 16.40 -4.41
CA ASN A 94 5.07 16.94 -3.48
C ASN A 94 5.55 18.34 -3.87
N MET A 95 5.69 18.62 -5.17
CA MET A 95 6.11 19.96 -5.62
C MET A 95 5.02 21.00 -5.43
N ALA A 96 3.75 20.64 -5.55
CA ALA A 96 2.65 21.54 -5.22
C ALA A 96 2.73 21.97 -3.74
N GLY A 97 2.92 21.02 -2.83
CA GLY A 97 3.07 21.30 -1.40
C GLY A 97 4.30 22.13 -1.07
N HIS A 98 5.45 21.80 -1.66
CA HIS A 98 6.70 22.53 -1.46
C HIS A 98 6.58 24.00 -1.92
N LEU A 99 6.06 24.21 -3.13
CA LEU A 99 5.89 25.56 -3.69
C LEU A 99 4.82 26.36 -2.94
N ALA A 100 3.72 25.73 -2.51
CA ALA A 100 2.71 26.40 -1.68
C ALA A 100 3.30 26.84 -0.34
N GLY A 101 4.12 25.99 0.29
CA GLY A 101 4.84 26.33 1.51
C GLY A 101 5.71 27.56 1.34
N LEU A 102 6.52 27.62 0.27
CA LEU A 102 7.37 28.76 -0.03
C LEU A 102 6.58 30.03 -0.37
N MET A 103 5.52 29.91 -1.17
CA MET A 103 4.77 31.05 -1.68
C MET A 103 3.89 31.71 -0.63
N HIS A 104 3.28 30.90 0.23
CA HIS A 104 2.30 31.37 1.22
C HIS A 104 2.83 31.39 2.65
N GLY A 105 4.07 30.90 2.89
CA GLY A 105 4.69 30.86 4.21
C GLY A 105 3.99 29.91 5.17
N ILE A 106 3.41 28.82 4.66
CA ILE A 106 2.68 27.80 5.43
C ILE A 106 3.51 26.52 5.56
N PRO A 107 3.39 25.76 6.67
CA PRO A 107 4.10 24.51 6.82
C PRO A 107 3.65 23.47 5.76
N HIS A 108 4.64 22.77 5.19
CA HIS A 108 4.42 21.65 4.29
C HIS A 108 4.76 20.34 4.99
N VAL A 109 3.80 19.41 5.02
CA VAL A 109 3.98 18.02 5.48
C VAL A 109 4.00 17.10 4.26
N VAL A 110 4.86 16.08 4.28
CA VAL A 110 4.96 15.06 3.24
C VAL A 110 4.66 13.70 3.84
N SER A 111 3.81 12.88 3.21
CA SER A 111 3.67 11.46 3.54
C SER A 111 4.53 10.56 2.66
N ALA A 112 5.38 9.77 3.30
CA ALA A 112 6.22 8.76 2.67
C ALA A 112 5.47 7.44 2.52
N HIS A 113 4.76 7.27 1.39
CA HIS A 113 4.11 6.00 1.02
C HIS A 113 5.05 5.04 0.32
N SER A 114 6.07 5.55 -0.33
CA SER A 114 7.17 4.89 -1.01
C SER A 114 8.19 5.94 -1.42
N LEU A 115 9.42 5.56 -1.64
CA LEU A 115 10.50 6.47 -2.02
C LEU A 115 11.02 6.13 -3.41
N GLU A 116 11.26 7.13 -4.24
CA GLU A 116 11.83 6.94 -5.59
C GLU A 116 13.18 6.20 -5.56
N PRO A 117 14.14 6.50 -4.65
CA PRO A 117 15.40 5.75 -4.54
C PRO A 117 15.24 4.26 -4.21
N MET A 118 14.14 3.88 -3.57
CA MET A 118 13.84 2.48 -3.22
C MET A 118 13.09 1.73 -4.33
N ARG A 119 12.89 2.37 -5.48
CA ARG A 119 12.18 1.80 -6.64
C ARG A 119 12.94 2.05 -7.95
N PRO A 120 14.20 1.61 -8.06
CA PRO A 120 15.05 1.89 -9.23
C PRO A 120 14.46 1.34 -10.55
N TRP A 121 13.64 0.27 -10.48
CA TRP A 121 12.93 -0.26 -11.65
C TRP A 121 11.95 0.74 -12.30
N LYS A 122 11.54 1.80 -11.60
CA LYS A 122 10.71 2.87 -12.19
C LYS A 122 11.42 3.66 -13.29
N ALA A 123 12.73 3.64 -13.33
CA ALA A 123 13.48 4.23 -14.43
C ALA A 123 13.12 3.61 -15.79
N GLU A 124 12.78 2.32 -15.81
CA GLU A 124 12.31 1.63 -17.02
C GLU A 124 10.95 2.16 -17.49
N GLN A 125 10.08 2.54 -16.56
CA GLN A 125 8.72 3.03 -16.85
C GLN A 125 8.69 4.53 -17.22
N LEU A 126 9.49 5.35 -16.53
CA LEU A 126 9.46 6.82 -16.64
C LEU A 126 10.56 7.37 -17.56
N GLY A 127 11.55 6.57 -17.91
CA GLY A 127 12.71 7.02 -18.68
C GLY A 127 13.36 8.25 -18.04
N GLY A 128 13.60 9.33 -18.82
CA GLY A 128 14.15 10.59 -18.31
C GLY A 128 13.27 11.27 -17.25
N GLY A 129 12.00 10.93 -17.15
CA GLY A 129 11.09 11.43 -16.12
C GLY A 129 11.44 10.94 -14.71
N TYR A 130 12.17 9.80 -14.56
CA TYR A 130 12.60 9.31 -13.27
C TYR A 130 13.60 10.25 -12.57
N ALA A 131 14.51 10.88 -13.31
CA ALA A 131 15.41 11.88 -12.74
C ALA A 131 14.64 13.09 -12.19
N LEU A 132 13.54 13.47 -12.87
CA LEU A 132 12.68 14.58 -12.47
C LEU A 132 11.83 14.22 -11.25
N SER A 133 11.22 13.03 -11.21
CA SER A 133 10.46 12.57 -10.04
C SER A 133 11.34 12.45 -8.80
N SER A 134 12.55 11.91 -8.95
CA SER A 134 13.52 11.77 -7.86
C SER A 134 14.00 13.14 -7.34
N TRP A 135 14.20 14.12 -8.24
CA TRP A 135 14.54 15.49 -7.86
C TRP A 135 13.39 16.15 -7.10
N ALA A 136 12.16 16.04 -7.60
CA ALA A 136 10.98 16.64 -6.99
C ALA A 136 10.71 16.07 -5.60
N GLU A 137 10.79 14.74 -5.45
CA GLU A 137 10.65 14.07 -4.16
C GLU A 137 11.71 14.55 -3.16
N ARG A 138 13.01 14.50 -3.53
CA ARG A 138 14.09 14.96 -2.67
C ARG A 138 13.89 16.39 -2.22
N THR A 139 13.60 17.31 -3.16
CA THR A 139 13.42 18.74 -2.85
C THR A 139 12.31 18.96 -1.84
N ALA A 140 11.18 18.25 -2.01
CA ALA A 140 10.06 18.36 -1.10
C ALA A 140 10.39 17.80 0.31
N TYR A 141 11.04 16.63 0.39
CA TYR A 141 11.42 16.02 1.68
C TYR A 141 12.44 16.89 2.44
N GLU A 142 13.46 17.40 1.77
CA GLU A 142 14.46 18.28 2.39
C GLU A 142 13.86 19.60 2.90
N GLY A 143 12.85 20.13 2.18
CA GLY A 143 12.17 21.39 2.53
C GLY A 143 10.94 21.24 3.42
N ALA A 144 10.45 20.03 3.71
CA ALA A 144 9.24 19.82 4.49
C ALA A 144 9.41 20.24 5.97
N ALA A 145 8.36 20.82 6.57
CA ALA A 145 8.30 21.09 7.98
C ALA A 145 8.14 19.81 8.81
N GLY A 146 7.43 18.82 8.26
CA GLY A 146 7.27 17.48 8.86
C GLY A 146 7.16 16.41 7.78
N ILE A 147 7.61 15.21 8.10
CA ILE A 147 7.53 14.03 7.23
C ILE A 147 6.81 12.93 8.00
N VAL A 148 5.71 12.44 7.43
CA VAL A 148 4.98 11.27 7.93
C VAL A 148 5.53 10.02 7.26
N ALA A 149 6.20 9.18 8.02
CA ALA A 149 6.59 7.83 7.61
C ALA A 149 5.51 6.84 8.03
N VAL A 150 5.06 5.98 7.11
CA VAL A 150 3.97 5.03 7.37
C VAL A 150 4.39 3.84 8.23
N SER A 151 5.68 3.73 8.57
CA SER A 151 6.25 2.73 9.47
C SER A 151 7.60 3.20 10.00
N ALA A 152 8.12 2.56 11.04
CA ALA A 152 9.49 2.78 11.53
C ALA A 152 10.52 2.40 10.45
N ALA A 153 10.30 1.31 9.74
CA ALA A 153 11.13 0.92 8.61
C ALA A 153 11.15 2.00 7.51
N MET A 154 9.99 2.61 7.19
CA MET A 154 9.92 3.71 6.24
C MET A 154 10.65 4.96 6.75
N ARG A 155 10.61 5.23 8.07
CA ARG A 155 11.40 6.31 8.68
C ARG A 155 12.89 6.11 8.43
N ASP A 156 13.38 4.90 8.64
CA ASP A 156 14.79 4.56 8.39
C ASP A 156 15.15 4.66 6.91
N ASP A 157 14.23 4.27 6.01
CA ASP A 157 14.37 4.42 4.57
C ASP A 157 14.45 5.90 4.13
N VAL A 158 13.63 6.78 4.71
CA VAL A 158 13.66 8.23 4.48
C VAL A 158 15.03 8.79 4.89
N LEU A 159 15.48 8.50 6.11
CA LEU A 159 16.76 9.02 6.64
C LEU A 159 17.96 8.49 5.86
N ARG A 160 17.90 7.25 5.37
CA ARG A 160 18.95 6.67 4.52
C ARG A 160 18.95 7.29 3.12
N SER A 161 17.76 7.53 2.54
CA SER A 161 17.60 8.07 1.18
C SER A 161 17.89 9.56 1.10
N TYR A 162 17.62 10.30 2.17
CA TYR A 162 17.74 11.76 2.27
C TYR A 162 18.50 12.15 3.55
N PRO A 163 19.84 11.96 3.59
CA PRO A 163 20.64 12.16 4.81
C PRO A 163 20.68 13.61 5.32
N SER A 164 20.24 14.59 4.52
CA SER A 164 20.10 15.99 4.91
C SER A 164 18.83 16.27 5.71
N VAL A 165 17.88 15.33 5.75
CA VAL A 165 16.66 15.47 6.54
C VAL A 165 16.97 15.28 8.02
N ASP A 166 16.51 16.24 8.83
CA ASP A 166 16.59 16.15 10.27
C ASP A 166 15.70 15.01 10.79
N PRO A 167 16.25 14.02 11.55
CA PRO A 167 15.50 12.92 12.10
C PRO A 167 14.31 13.33 12.98
N ASP A 168 14.37 14.50 13.62
CA ASP A 168 13.29 15.01 14.48
C ASP A 168 12.06 15.48 13.68
N ARG A 169 12.22 15.70 12.38
CA ARG A 169 11.11 16.02 11.47
C ARG A 169 10.39 14.79 10.90
N VAL A 170 10.92 13.57 11.15
CA VAL A 170 10.34 12.33 10.60
C VAL A 170 9.53 11.60 11.68
N HIS A 171 8.22 11.62 11.53
CA HIS A 171 7.24 11.08 12.47
C HIS A 171 6.62 9.80 11.93
N VAL A 172 6.51 8.77 12.77
CA VAL A 172 5.84 7.52 12.38
C VAL A 172 4.34 7.63 12.66
N VAL A 173 3.55 7.63 11.59
CA VAL A 173 2.09 7.53 11.65
C VAL A 173 1.63 6.47 10.66
N HIS A 174 1.19 5.33 11.16
CA HIS A 174 0.77 4.19 10.34
C HIS A 174 -0.45 4.53 9.47
N ASN A 175 -0.66 3.74 8.40
CA ASN A 175 -1.93 3.76 7.70
C ASN A 175 -3.02 3.08 8.55
N GLY A 176 -4.25 3.51 8.38
CA GLY A 176 -5.40 2.92 9.04
C GLY A 176 -6.12 1.87 8.19
N ILE A 177 -7.10 1.23 8.81
CA ILE A 177 -8.07 0.33 8.19
C ILE A 177 -9.48 0.67 8.67
N ASP A 178 -10.47 0.59 7.77
CA ASP A 178 -11.88 0.64 8.16
C ASP A 178 -12.39 -0.78 8.45
N THR A 179 -12.46 -1.13 9.71
CA THR A 179 -12.89 -2.46 10.17
C THR A 179 -14.39 -2.68 10.04
N THR A 180 -15.16 -1.68 9.61
CA THR A 180 -16.57 -1.81 9.26
C THR A 180 -16.72 -2.28 7.80
N GLU A 181 -15.96 -1.67 6.91
CA GLU A 181 -15.94 -2.05 5.48
C GLU A 181 -15.16 -3.35 5.25
N TRP A 182 -14.07 -3.54 6.00
CA TRP A 182 -13.28 -4.77 6.04
C TRP A 182 -13.68 -5.56 7.29
N SER A 183 -14.72 -6.37 7.17
CA SER A 183 -15.25 -7.20 8.24
C SER A 183 -15.58 -8.59 7.71
N PRO A 184 -15.50 -9.64 8.54
CA PRO A 184 -15.80 -10.99 8.09
C PRO A 184 -17.23 -11.09 7.54
N VAL A 185 -17.36 -11.59 6.32
CA VAL A 185 -18.65 -11.82 5.66
C VAL A 185 -18.68 -13.23 5.09
N ALA A 186 -19.44 -14.12 5.72
CA ALA A 186 -19.65 -15.47 5.20
C ALA A 186 -20.59 -15.39 3.98
N ASN A 187 -20.02 -15.56 2.79
CA ASN A 187 -20.77 -15.61 1.52
C ASN A 187 -20.28 -16.80 0.67
N PRO A 188 -20.56 -18.05 1.08
CA PRO A 188 -20.04 -19.24 0.41
C PRO A 188 -20.52 -19.37 -1.03
N ASP A 189 -21.72 -18.88 -1.36
CA ASP A 189 -22.26 -18.97 -2.72
C ASP A 189 -21.46 -18.04 -3.65
N ARG A 190 -21.17 -16.83 -3.21
CA ARG A 190 -20.33 -15.91 -4.00
C ARG A 190 -18.91 -16.43 -4.16
N VAL A 191 -18.34 -17.04 -3.12
CA VAL A 191 -17.01 -17.67 -3.18
C VAL A 191 -16.99 -18.78 -4.24
N ARG A 192 -18.04 -19.64 -4.30
CA ARG A 192 -18.17 -20.68 -5.33
C ARG A 192 -18.35 -20.10 -6.74
N GLU A 193 -19.11 -19.01 -6.91
CA GLU A 193 -19.24 -18.31 -8.19
C GLU A 193 -17.91 -17.79 -8.71
N LEU A 194 -16.99 -17.41 -7.80
CA LEU A 194 -15.63 -16.98 -8.13
C LEU A 194 -14.67 -18.16 -8.40
N GLY A 195 -15.18 -19.41 -8.37
CA GLY A 195 -14.41 -20.62 -8.68
C GLY A 195 -13.65 -21.20 -7.49
N VAL A 196 -13.88 -20.71 -6.27
CA VAL A 196 -13.21 -21.16 -5.04
C VAL A 196 -14.17 -22.06 -4.25
N ASP A 197 -13.67 -23.20 -3.75
CA ASP A 197 -14.41 -24.09 -2.86
C ASP A 197 -14.21 -23.63 -1.40
N PRO A 198 -15.24 -23.08 -0.73
CA PRO A 198 -15.10 -22.58 0.65
C PRO A 198 -14.91 -23.69 1.69
N ASP A 199 -15.13 -24.95 1.33
CA ASP A 199 -15.00 -26.09 2.22
C ASP A 199 -13.61 -26.74 2.19
N ARG A 200 -12.71 -26.23 1.32
CA ARG A 200 -11.31 -26.68 1.21
C ARG A 200 -10.36 -25.66 1.85
N PRO A 201 -9.29 -26.11 2.52
CA PRO A 201 -8.24 -25.19 2.96
C PRO A 201 -7.65 -24.42 1.76
N SER A 202 -7.40 -23.13 1.95
CA SER A 202 -6.90 -22.28 0.87
C SER A 202 -5.86 -21.27 1.34
N VAL A 203 -4.93 -20.96 0.46
CA VAL A 203 -4.00 -19.84 0.57
C VAL A 203 -4.40 -18.80 -0.46
N ILE A 204 -4.70 -17.59 -0.02
CA ILE A 204 -5.06 -16.49 -0.90
C ILE A 204 -3.93 -15.45 -1.01
N PHE A 205 -3.68 -14.98 -2.23
CA PHE A 205 -2.86 -13.80 -2.53
C PHE A 205 -3.76 -12.72 -3.14
N VAL A 206 -3.61 -11.47 -2.67
CA VAL A 206 -4.31 -10.30 -3.22
C VAL A 206 -3.29 -9.21 -3.53
N GLY A 207 -3.20 -8.79 -4.77
CA GLY A 207 -2.30 -7.72 -5.16
C GLY A 207 -2.01 -7.63 -6.65
N ARG A 208 -1.29 -6.57 -7.04
CA ARG A 208 -0.81 -6.41 -8.42
C ARG A 208 0.34 -7.37 -8.72
N ILE A 209 0.49 -7.73 -9.98
CA ILE A 209 1.62 -8.54 -10.45
C ILE A 209 2.83 -7.63 -10.63
N THR A 210 3.60 -7.47 -9.56
CA THR A 210 4.81 -6.64 -9.54
C THR A 210 5.96 -7.38 -8.86
N ARG A 211 7.21 -7.04 -9.18
CA ARG A 211 8.38 -7.64 -8.50
C ARG A 211 8.31 -7.42 -7.00
N GLN A 212 7.90 -6.22 -6.58
CA GLN A 212 7.73 -5.83 -5.19
C GLN A 212 6.84 -6.81 -4.40
N LYS A 213 5.76 -7.31 -5.01
CA LYS A 213 4.79 -8.18 -4.33
C LYS A 213 5.22 -9.65 -4.23
N GLY A 214 6.33 -10.04 -4.85
CA GLY A 214 6.95 -11.34 -4.68
C GLY A 214 6.10 -12.54 -5.15
N LEU A 215 5.10 -12.32 -6.01
CA LEU A 215 4.21 -13.39 -6.50
C LEU A 215 4.96 -14.59 -7.12
N PRO A 216 6.03 -14.43 -7.92
CA PRO A 216 6.81 -15.56 -8.40
C PRO A 216 7.42 -16.42 -7.28
N LEU A 217 7.90 -15.80 -6.20
CA LEU A 217 8.45 -16.52 -5.04
C LEU A 217 7.36 -17.31 -4.31
N PHE A 218 6.17 -16.72 -4.17
CA PHE A 218 5.01 -17.41 -3.60
C PHE A 218 4.59 -18.63 -4.43
N LEU A 219 4.49 -18.48 -5.76
CA LEU A 219 4.09 -19.59 -6.63
C LEU A 219 5.10 -20.74 -6.58
N ARG A 220 6.39 -20.45 -6.49
CA ARG A 220 7.43 -21.48 -6.28
C ARG A 220 7.29 -22.16 -4.92
N ALA A 221 7.03 -21.41 -3.86
CA ALA A 221 6.78 -21.98 -2.53
C ALA A 221 5.50 -22.83 -2.49
N ALA A 222 4.45 -22.40 -3.19
CA ALA A 222 3.16 -23.07 -3.27
C ALA A 222 3.22 -24.46 -3.91
N ALA A 223 4.26 -24.73 -4.71
CA ALA A 223 4.47 -26.08 -5.28
C ALA A 223 4.68 -27.17 -4.21
N ALA A 224 5.16 -26.81 -3.02
CA ALA A 224 5.38 -27.72 -1.91
C ALA A 224 4.15 -27.92 -0.99
N LEU A 225 3.08 -27.15 -1.21
CA LEU A 225 1.86 -27.26 -0.38
C LEU A 225 1.12 -28.58 -0.65
N PRO A 226 0.42 -29.13 0.36
CA PRO A 226 -0.44 -30.29 0.20
C PRO A 226 -1.43 -30.12 -0.98
N PRO A 227 -1.71 -31.21 -1.75
CA PRO A 227 -2.52 -31.10 -2.97
C PRO A 227 -3.99 -30.72 -2.71
N GLU A 228 -4.51 -30.95 -1.50
CA GLU A 228 -5.84 -30.55 -1.09
C GLU A 228 -5.99 -29.04 -0.86
N VAL A 229 -4.90 -28.30 -0.65
CA VAL A 229 -4.92 -26.84 -0.44
C VAL A 229 -5.17 -26.13 -1.75
N GLN A 230 -6.14 -25.23 -1.79
CA GLN A 230 -6.37 -24.36 -2.95
C GLN A 230 -5.43 -23.16 -2.93
N LEU A 231 -5.05 -22.71 -4.14
CA LEU A 231 -4.32 -21.46 -4.35
C LEU A 231 -5.28 -20.47 -5.01
N VAL A 232 -5.58 -19.37 -4.33
CA VAL A 232 -6.47 -18.34 -4.83
C VAL A 232 -5.64 -17.08 -5.11
N LEU A 233 -5.55 -16.72 -6.38
CA LEU A 233 -4.73 -15.60 -6.84
C LEU A 233 -5.66 -14.49 -7.34
N CYS A 234 -5.91 -13.47 -6.50
CA CYS A 234 -6.54 -12.23 -6.92
C CYS A 234 -5.43 -11.30 -7.40
N ALA A 235 -4.91 -11.55 -8.61
CA ALA A 235 -3.69 -10.94 -9.10
C ALA A 235 -3.84 -10.47 -10.54
N GLY A 236 -3.71 -9.15 -10.73
CA GLY A 236 -3.82 -8.50 -12.04
C GLY A 236 -2.86 -7.30 -12.16
N ALA A 237 -3.08 -6.48 -13.18
CA ALA A 237 -2.33 -5.25 -13.45
C ALA A 237 -0.80 -5.46 -13.38
N PRO A 238 -0.22 -6.26 -14.29
CA PRO A 238 1.23 -6.51 -14.32
C PRO A 238 1.99 -5.22 -14.64
N ASP A 239 3.14 -5.02 -13.98
CA ASP A 239 4.00 -3.85 -14.23
C ASP A 239 4.68 -3.94 -15.60
N THR A 240 5.05 -5.15 -16.03
CA THR A 240 5.66 -5.40 -17.35
C THR A 240 5.16 -6.73 -17.94
N PRO A 241 5.25 -6.90 -19.30
CA PRO A 241 4.91 -8.16 -19.95
C PRO A 241 5.76 -9.34 -19.49
N GLU A 242 7.02 -9.09 -19.11
CA GLU A 242 7.97 -10.14 -18.70
C GLU A 242 7.53 -10.78 -17.38
N ILE A 243 7.14 -9.98 -16.36
CA ILE A 243 6.66 -10.52 -15.09
C ILE A 243 5.30 -11.20 -15.25
N GLU A 244 4.46 -10.71 -16.17
CA GLU A 244 3.20 -11.39 -16.49
C GLU A 244 3.46 -12.78 -17.08
N ALA A 245 4.37 -12.89 -18.04
CA ALA A 245 4.74 -14.16 -18.68
C ALA A 245 5.36 -15.14 -17.66
N GLU A 246 6.22 -14.66 -16.76
CA GLU A 246 6.81 -15.46 -15.68
C GLU A 246 5.72 -16.03 -14.75
N VAL A 247 4.81 -15.17 -14.26
CA VAL A 247 3.71 -15.59 -13.39
C VAL A 247 2.79 -16.57 -14.08
N ARG A 248 2.44 -16.33 -15.35
CA ARG A 248 1.59 -17.23 -16.13
C ARG A 248 2.23 -18.63 -16.27
N GLY A 249 3.52 -18.70 -16.61
CA GLY A 249 4.24 -19.97 -16.69
C GLY A 249 4.22 -20.74 -15.37
N LEU A 250 4.47 -20.07 -14.24
CA LEU A 250 4.43 -20.70 -12.91
C LEU A 250 3.01 -21.17 -12.53
N VAL A 251 1.98 -20.43 -12.89
CA VAL A 251 0.58 -20.86 -12.67
C VAL A 251 0.22 -22.07 -13.53
N ASP A 252 0.63 -22.08 -14.80
CA ASP A 252 0.38 -23.21 -15.71
C ASP A 252 1.08 -24.48 -15.22
N ASP A 253 2.32 -24.39 -14.75
CA ASP A 253 3.07 -25.51 -14.15
C ASP A 253 2.39 -26.05 -12.89
N LEU A 254 1.89 -25.16 -12.00
CA LEU A 254 1.14 -25.57 -10.83
C LEU A 254 -0.18 -26.24 -11.21
N ALA A 255 -0.94 -25.69 -12.16
CA ALA A 255 -2.22 -26.25 -12.60
C ALA A 255 -2.05 -27.61 -13.32
N ALA A 256 -0.89 -27.86 -13.91
CA ALA A 256 -0.57 -29.18 -14.51
C ALA A 256 -0.32 -30.28 -13.46
N THR A 257 0.06 -29.92 -12.23
CA THR A 257 0.48 -30.86 -11.19
C THR A 257 -0.51 -30.96 -10.02
N ARG A 258 -1.40 -29.97 -9.83
CA ARG A 258 -2.38 -29.92 -8.74
C ARG A 258 -3.71 -29.33 -9.17
N SER A 259 -4.79 -29.73 -8.49
CA SER A 259 -6.10 -29.11 -8.63
C SER A 259 -6.26 -27.89 -7.70
N GLY A 260 -7.23 -27.02 -8.00
CA GLY A 260 -7.59 -25.91 -7.11
C GLY A 260 -6.64 -24.72 -7.22
N VAL A 261 -6.04 -24.49 -8.40
CA VAL A 261 -5.38 -23.23 -8.73
C VAL A 261 -6.41 -22.33 -9.40
N VAL A 262 -6.81 -21.26 -8.68
CA VAL A 262 -7.80 -20.28 -9.14
C VAL A 262 -7.10 -18.94 -9.33
N TRP A 263 -7.05 -18.45 -10.57
CA TRP A 263 -6.48 -17.13 -10.87
C TRP A 263 -7.53 -16.18 -11.39
N ILE A 264 -7.79 -15.12 -10.63
CA ILE A 264 -8.71 -14.03 -10.96
C ILE A 264 -7.84 -12.81 -11.32
N ALA A 265 -7.73 -12.54 -12.62
CA ALA A 265 -6.85 -11.51 -13.15
C ALA A 265 -7.47 -10.11 -13.14
N GLU A 266 -8.79 -10.01 -13.07
CA GLU A 266 -9.52 -8.74 -12.98
C GLU A 266 -9.47 -8.16 -11.57
N MET A 267 -9.60 -6.84 -11.49
CA MET A 267 -9.75 -6.16 -10.21
C MET A 267 -11.16 -6.43 -9.65
N LEU A 268 -11.20 -7.18 -8.57
CA LEU A 268 -12.46 -7.51 -7.89
C LEU A 268 -13.01 -6.31 -7.11
N PRO A 269 -14.34 -6.16 -7.05
CA PRO A 269 -15.00 -5.28 -6.08
C PRO A 269 -14.65 -5.68 -4.64
N ARG A 270 -14.56 -4.69 -3.75
CA ARG A 270 -14.23 -4.93 -2.33
C ARG A 270 -15.08 -6.02 -1.66
N PRO A 271 -16.41 -6.10 -1.83
CA PRO A 271 -17.20 -7.16 -1.21
C PRO A 271 -16.79 -8.58 -1.62
N ASP A 272 -16.31 -8.75 -2.85
CA ASP A 272 -15.82 -10.05 -3.34
C ASP A 272 -14.47 -10.40 -2.70
N VAL A 273 -13.57 -9.42 -2.58
CA VAL A 273 -12.28 -9.59 -1.88
C VAL A 273 -12.51 -9.94 -0.41
N VAL A 274 -13.42 -9.25 0.27
CA VAL A 274 -13.82 -9.53 1.66
C VAL A 274 -14.34 -10.95 1.81
N ALA A 275 -15.23 -11.40 0.90
CA ALA A 275 -15.78 -12.76 0.94
C ALA A 275 -14.68 -13.83 0.75
N LEU A 276 -13.75 -13.59 -0.20
CA LEU A 276 -12.61 -14.50 -0.44
C LEU A 276 -11.63 -14.53 0.72
N LEU A 277 -11.28 -13.38 1.29
CA LEU A 277 -10.43 -13.30 2.48
C LEU A 277 -11.08 -14.03 3.66
N THR A 278 -12.36 -13.76 3.93
CA THR A 278 -13.10 -14.41 5.02
C THR A 278 -13.14 -15.94 4.89
N ALA A 279 -13.23 -16.46 3.65
CA ALA A 279 -13.26 -17.89 3.38
C ALA A 279 -11.87 -18.54 3.38
N ALA A 280 -10.80 -17.76 3.22
CA ALA A 280 -9.46 -18.29 3.12
C ALA A 280 -8.93 -18.79 4.48
N THR A 281 -8.15 -19.88 4.44
CA THR A 281 -7.44 -20.36 5.64
C THR A 281 -6.33 -19.39 6.04
N VAL A 282 -5.58 -18.88 5.04
CA VAL A 282 -4.47 -17.96 5.28
C VAL A 282 -4.27 -17.02 4.09
N PHE A 283 -3.91 -15.78 4.39
CA PHE A 283 -3.46 -14.80 3.40
C PHE A 283 -1.94 -14.81 3.29
N ALA A 284 -1.41 -14.88 2.06
CA ALA A 284 0.02 -14.83 1.78
C ALA A 284 0.45 -13.43 1.32
N CYS A 285 1.41 -12.83 2.02
CA CYS A 285 2.04 -11.56 1.64
C CYS A 285 3.56 -11.75 1.44
N PRO A 286 4.00 -12.28 0.28
CA PRO A 286 5.40 -12.58 0.00
C PRO A 286 6.19 -11.37 -0.48
N SER A 287 5.76 -10.16 -0.14
CA SER A 287 6.36 -8.90 -0.60
C SER A 287 7.84 -8.83 -0.23
N ILE A 288 8.67 -8.38 -1.17
CA ILE A 288 10.10 -8.11 -0.93
C ILE A 288 10.36 -6.64 -0.60
N TYR A 289 9.40 -5.77 -0.78
CA TYR A 289 9.39 -4.39 -0.32
C TYR A 289 7.96 -3.99 0.03
N GLU A 290 7.72 -3.61 1.27
CA GLU A 290 6.39 -3.23 1.73
C GLU A 290 6.50 -2.09 2.77
N PRO A 291 6.14 -0.86 2.40
CA PRO A 291 6.20 0.29 3.30
C PRO A 291 5.47 0.10 4.63
N LEU A 292 4.25 -0.47 4.59
CA LEU A 292 3.50 -0.89 5.77
C LEU A 292 2.79 -2.23 5.52
N GLY A 293 2.07 -2.33 4.39
CA GLY A 293 1.29 -3.51 4.04
C GLY A 293 -0.18 -3.42 4.45
N ILE A 294 -0.90 -2.43 3.92
CA ILE A 294 -2.35 -2.27 4.16
C ILE A 294 -3.11 -3.57 3.87
N VAL A 295 -2.71 -4.33 2.85
CA VAL A 295 -3.36 -5.59 2.49
C VAL A 295 -3.30 -6.64 3.63
N ASN A 296 -2.28 -6.58 4.50
CA ASN A 296 -2.24 -7.42 5.70
C ASN A 296 -3.31 -6.97 6.70
N LEU A 297 -3.52 -5.65 6.85
CA LEU A 297 -4.60 -5.12 7.69
C LEU A 297 -5.99 -5.50 7.14
N GLU A 298 -6.15 -5.51 5.82
CA GLU A 298 -7.38 -5.95 5.15
C GLU A 298 -7.68 -7.43 5.45
N ALA A 299 -6.67 -8.29 5.34
CA ALA A 299 -6.79 -9.71 5.68
C ALA A 299 -7.08 -9.91 7.18
N MET A 300 -6.33 -9.24 8.06
CA MET A 300 -6.53 -9.30 9.50
C MET A 300 -7.92 -8.80 9.91
N ALA A 301 -8.40 -7.71 9.32
CA ALA A 301 -9.75 -7.18 9.56
C ALA A 301 -10.85 -8.16 9.12
N CYS A 302 -10.59 -9.02 8.14
CA CYS A 302 -11.47 -10.12 7.72
C CYS A 302 -11.29 -11.41 8.54
N GLU A 303 -10.57 -11.37 9.67
CA GLU A 303 -10.22 -12.53 10.51
C GLU A 303 -9.39 -13.61 9.78
N THR A 304 -8.65 -13.22 8.75
CA THR A 304 -7.76 -14.14 8.03
C THR A 304 -6.35 -14.06 8.61
N ALA A 305 -5.80 -15.19 9.01
CA ALA A 305 -4.40 -15.25 9.46
C ALA A 305 -3.43 -14.90 8.31
N VAL A 306 -2.28 -14.34 8.64
CA VAL A 306 -1.32 -13.86 7.67
C VAL A 306 -0.02 -14.65 7.70
N VAL A 307 0.46 -15.09 6.53
CA VAL A 307 1.85 -15.52 6.32
C VAL A 307 2.54 -14.48 5.47
N ALA A 308 3.51 -13.79 6.03
CA ALA A 308 4.13 -12.64 5.35
C ALA A 308 5.65 -12.62 5.50
N THR A 309 6.33 -11.98 4.56
CA THR A 309 7.76 -11.68 4.65
C THR A 309 8.03 -10.70 5.79
N ALA A 310 9.07 -10.95 6.58
CA ALA A 310 9.54 -10.03 7.60
C ALA A 310 10.35 -8.87 6.97
N THR A 311 9.70 -8.01 6.19
CA THR A 311 10.33 -6.88 5.49
C THR A 311 9.53 -5.59 5.66
N GLY A 312 10.21 -4.46 5.61
CA GLY A 312 9.60 -3.14 5.71
C GLY A 312 8.73 -3.00 6.95
N GLY A 313 7.53 -2.44 6.79
CA GLY A 313 6.56 -2.23 7.86
C GLY A 313 5.72 -3.47 8.23
N ILE A 314 5.86 -4.60 7.51
CA ILE A 314 5.05 -5.80 7.80
C ILE A 314 5.19 -6.28 9.25
N PRO A 315 6.40 -6.32 9.88
CA PRO A 315 6.53 -6.71 11.29
C PRO A 315 5.87 -5.75 12.30
N GLU A 316 5.53 -4.55 11.89
CA GLU A 316 4.77 -3.59 12.72
C GLU A 316 3.26 -3.89 12.69
N VAL A 317 2.78 -4.54 11.62
CA VAL A 317 1.39 -4.95 11.42
C VAL A 317 1.15 -6.36 11.95
N VAL A 318 1.92 -7.33 11.47
CA VAL A 318 1.78 -8.75 11.80
C VAL A 318 2.71 -9.12 12.95
N VAL A 319 2.17 -9.73 14.02
CA VAL A 319 2.95 -10.22 15.16
C VAL A 319 3.13 -11.73 15.00
N HIS A 320 4.40 -12.15 14.84
CA HIS A 320 4.73 -13.56 14.67
C HIS A 320 4.29 -14.40 15.87
N GLY A 321 3.57 -15.49 15.62
CA GLY A 321 3.06 -16.38 16.64
C GLY A 321 1.80 -15.89 17.38
N GLU A 322 1.26 -14.72 17.00
CA GLU A 322 0.04 -14.17 17.60
C GLU A 322 -1.04 -13.85 16.56
N THR A 323 -0.67 -13.15 15.48
CA THR A 323 -1.61 -12.75 14.42
C THR A 323 -1.25 -13.36 13.07
N GLY A 324 -0.14 -14.10 12.99
CA GLY A 324 0.32 -14.75 11.77
C GLY A 324 1.76 -15.27 11.89
N TRP A 325 2.33 -15.58 10.74
CA TRP A 325 3.70 -16.06 10.58
C TRP A 325 4.53 -15.04 9.82
N LEU A 326 5.68 -14.66 10.37
CA LEU A 326 6.67 -13.84 9.67
C LEU A 326 7.80 -14.74 9.18
N VAL A 327 8.07 -14.68 7.88
CA VAL A 327 9.14 -15.42 7.20
C VAL A 327 10.36 -14.50 7.08
N PRO A 328 11.49 -14.84 7.69
CA PRO A 328 12.72 -14.05 7.59
C PRO A 328 13.22 -13.97 6.13
N ILE A 329 13.81 -12.83 5.79
CA ILE A 329 14.42 -12.61 4.48
C ILE A 329 15.73 -11.82 4.64
N GLU A 330 16.78 -12.29 4.00
CA GLU A 330 18.01 -11.52 3.81
C GLU A 330 18.00 -10.91 2.42
N GLN A 331 18.16 -9.60 2.31
CA GLN A 331 17.92 -8.85 1.07
C GLN A 331 19.14 -8.06 0.62
N ALA A 332 19.27 -7.89 -0.69
CA ALA A 332 20.22 -6.96 -1.28
C ALA A 332 19.93 -5.52 -0.83
N THR A 333 21.00 -4.76 -0.56
CA THR A 333 20.93 -3.36 -0.11
C THR A 333 21.02 -2.36 -1.28
N ASP A 334 20.90 -2.83 -2.51
CA ASP A 334 20.97 -2.05 -3.76
C ASP A 334 19.65 -1.34 -4.13
N GLY A 335 18.65 -1.39 -3.25
CA GLY A 335 17.32 -0.83 -3.47
C GLY A 335 16.34 -1.79 -4.16
N THR A 336 16.79 -2.95 -4.67
CA THR A 336 15.90 -3.94 -5.33
C THR A 336 15.10 -4.75 -4.33
N GLY A 337 15.63 -4.95 -3.11
CA GLY A 337 15.04 -5.83 -2.10
C GLY A 337 15.08 -7.31 -2.48
N THR A 338 15.86 -7.68 -3.50
CA THR A 338 15.98 -9.07 -3.97
C THR A 338 16.53 -9.96 -2.85
N PRO A 339 15.95 -11.14 -2.60
CA PRO A 339 16.50 -12.10 -1.64
C PRO A 339 17.93 -12.48 -2.01
N LEU A 340 18.85 -12.48 -1.04
CA LEU A 340 20.23 -12.94 -1.25
C LEU A 340 20.30 -14.46 -1.51
N ASP A 341 19.40 -15.21 -0.88
CA ASP A 341 19.21 -16.65 -1.10
C ASP A 341 17.72 -16.92 -1.41
N PRO A 342 17.31 -16.82 -2.70
CA PRO A 342 15.93 -17.04 -3.11
C PRO A 342 15.41 -18.44 -2.83
N GLU A 343 16.29 -19.47 -2.93
CA GLU A 343 15.89 -20.87 -2.71
C GLU A 343 15.57 -21.12 -1.23
N ARG A 344 16.41 -20.60 -0.34
CA ARG A 344 16.15 -20.67 1.09
C ARG A 344 14.86 -19.93 1.47
N TYR A 345 14.68 -18.71 0.96
CA TYR A 345 13.47 -17.95 1.24
C TYR A 345 12.20 -18.67 0.75
N VAL A 346 12.25 -19.26 -0.45
CA VAL A 346 11.13 -20.05 -1.00
C VAL A 346 10.84 -21.27 -0.11
N ALA A 347 11.87 -21.96 0.38
CA ALA A 347 11.70 -23.10 1.28
C ALA A 347 11.11 -22.67 2.65
N ASP A 348 11.58 -21.57 3.23
CA ASP A 348 11.09 -21.02 4.49
C ASP A 348 9.62 -20.54 4.35
N LEU A 349 9.28 -19.92 3.23
CA LEU A 349 7.90 -19.51 2.92
C LEU A 349 6.98 -20.73 2.76
N ALA A 350 7.44 -21.77 2.05
CA ALA A 350 6.71 -23.00 1.88
C ALA A 350 6.44 -23.69 3.23
N ALA A 351 7.44 -23.73 4.11
CA ALA A 351 7.32 -24.30 5.45
C ALA A 351 6.29 -23.52 6.29
N ALA A 352 6.34 -22.19 6.30
CA ALA A 352 5.39 -21.35 7.03
C ALA A 352 3.95 -21.49 6.50
N LEU A 353 3.76 -21.54 5.19
CA LEU A 353 2.46 -21.76 4.58
C LEU A 353 1.91 -23.15 4.90
N THR A 354 2.76 -24.19 4.84
CA THR A 354 2.38 -25.57 5.20
C THR A 354 1.99 -25.66 6.66
N ASP A 355 2.76 -25.05 7.56
CA ASP A 355 2.45 -25.00 8.98
C ASP A 355 1.09 -24.32 9.25
N ALA A 356 0.84 -23.19 8.56
CA ALA A 356 -0.40 -22.43 8.69
C ALA A 356 -1.65 -23.21 8.24
N VAL A 357 -1.58 -23.92 7.11
CA VAL A 357 -2.73 -24.70 6.62
C VAL A 357 -2.91 -26.05 7.32
N SER A 358 -1.90 -26.55 8.02
CA SER A 358 -1.94 -27.82 8.74
C SER A 358 -2.70 -27.72 10.07
N ASP A 359 -2.91 -26.50 10.61
CA ASP A 359 -3.62 -26.26 11.87
C ASP A 359 -4.68 -25.16 11.69
N PRO A 360 -5.86 -25.48 11.16
CA PRO A 360 -6.92 -24.50 10.89
C PRO A 360 -7.43 -23.80 12.16
N ASP A 361 -7.36 -24.44 13.33
CA ASP A 361 -7.81 -23.83 14.58
C ASP A 361 -6.83 -22.74 15.04
N ARG A 362 -5.52 -22.98 14.90
CA ARG A 362 -4.49 -21.96 15.15
C ARG A 362 -4.59 -20.83 14.13
N ALA A 363 -4.77 -21.12 12.85
CA ALA A 363 -4.96 -20.11 11.83
C ALA A 363 -6.17 -19.22 12.17
N ARG A 364 -7.31 -19.80 12.56
CA ARG A 364 -8.49 -19.05 13.00
C ARG A 364 -8.21 -18.20 14.24
N ALA A 365 -7.51 -18.72 15.22
CA ALA A 365 -7.15 -17.97 16.43
C ALA A 365 -6.25 -16.76 16.10
N TYR A 366 -5.29 -16.92 15.19
CA TYR A 366 -4.44 -15.82 14.71
C TYR A 366 -5.23 -14.77 13.89
N GLY A 367 -6.16 -15.21 13.05
CA GLY A 367 -7.05 -14.30 12.32
C GLY A 367 -7.89 -13.44 13.26
N GLN A 368 -8.50 -14.04 14.30
CA GLN A 368 -9.26 -13.30 15.31
C GLN A 368 -8.38 -12.35 16.13
N ALA A 369 -7.17 -12.76 16.50
CA ALA A 369 -6.20 -11.87 17.14
C ALA A 369 -5.78 -10.72 16.22
N GLY A 370 -5.60 -11.03 14.93
CA GLY A 370 -5.32 -10.05 13.88
C GLY A 370 -6.40 -8.97 13.79
N ARG A 371 -7.68 -9.36 13.77
CA ARG A 371 -8.81 -8.43 13.76
C ARG A 371 -8.81 -7.51 14.98
N ARG A 372 -8.67 -8.06 16.17
CA ARG A 372 -8.59 -7.22 17.40
C ARG A 372 -7.46 -6.21 17.31
N ARG A 373 -6.29 -6.61 16.83
CA ARG A 373 -5.16 -5.71 16.63
C ARG A 373 -5.45 -4.62 15.60
N ALA A 374 -6.11 -4.96 14.48
CA ALA A 374 -6.52 -3.98 13.46
C ALA A 374 -7.48 -2.94 14.04
N GLU A 375 -8.47 -3.35 14.83
CA GLU A 375 -9.44 -2.47 15.48
C GLU A 375 -8.79 -1.55 16.54
N GLU A 376 -7.90 -2.09 17.37
CA GLU A 376 -7.30 -1.36 18.49
C GLU A 376 -6.19 -0.41 18.06
N SER A 377 -5.35 -0.80 17.09
CA SER A 377 -4.11 -0.11 16.78
C SER A 377 -4.11 0.65 15.47
N PHE A 378 -4.99 0.30 14.52
CA PHE A 378 -4.98 0.81 13.15
C PHE A 378 -6.30 1.42 12.69
N SER A 379 -7.18 1.86 13.60
CA SER A 379 -8.41 2.57 13.19
C SER A 379 -8.10 3.94 12.59
N TRP A 380 -8.82 4.33 11.53
CA TRP A 380 -8.65 5.65 10.91
C TRP A 380 -8.89 6.82 11.87
N GLY A 381 -9.78 6.66 12.85
CA GLY A 381 -9.98 7.68 13.89
C GLY A 381 -8.72 7.94 14.72
N SER A 382 -8.04 6.88 15.15
CA SER A 382 -6.77 6.97 15.88
C SER A 382 -5.66 7.57 15.01
N ILE A 383 -5.59 7.19 13.73
CA ILE A 383 -4.60 7.71 12.78
C ILE A 383 -4.82 9.20 12.51
N ALA A 384 -6.06 9.62 12.27
CA ALA A 384 -6.40 11.02 12.06
C ALA A 384 -6.09 11.89 13.28
N ALA A 385 -6.36 11.39 14.50
CA ALA A 385 -6.02 12.11 15.74
C ALA A 385 -4.51 12.34 15.86
N ARG A 386 -3.68 11.31 15.66
CA ARG A 386 -2.20 11.43 15.66
C ARG A 386 -1.70 12.38 14.58
N THR A 387 -2.31 12.32 13.38
CA THR A 387 -1.96 13.22 12.29
C THR A 387 -2.30 14.67 12.64
N LEU A 388 -3.44 14.92 13.27
CA LEU A 388 -3.84 16.26 13.74
C LEU A 388 -2.93 16.78 14.86
N GLU A 389 -2.46 15.92 15.76
CA GLU A 389 -1.46 16.29 16.77
C GLU A 389 -0.17 16.78 16.12
N LEU A 390 0.33 16.06 15.12
CA LEU A 390 1.49 16.50 14.33
C LEU A 390 1.23 17.87 13.68
N TYR A 391 0.11 18.04 12.97
CA TYR A 391 -0.22 19.31 12.32
C TYR A 391 -0.25 20.46 13.32
N SER A 392 -0.88 20.23 14.48
CA SER A 392 -0.98 21.25 15.54
C SER A 392 0.37 21.64 16.15
N SER A 393 1.38 20.79 16.04
CA SER A 393 2.75 21.10 16.51
C SER A 393 3.54 21.94 15.51
N LEU A 394 3.07 22.07 14.26
CA LEU A 394 3.76 22.75 13.17
C LEU A 394 3.15 24.14 12.85
N VAL A 395 1.92 24.41 13.29
CA VAL A 395 1.17 25.66 13.11
C VAL A 395 1.18 26.46 14.43
#